data_9e00e621c1a131a4025d8819814a3733
#
_entry.id   9e00e621c1a131a4025d8819814a3733
#
_cell.length_a   1.000
_cell.length_b   1.000
_cell.length_c   1.000
_cell.angle_alpha   90.00
_cell.angle_beta   90.00
_cell.angle_gamma   90.00
#
_symmetry.space_group_name_H-M   'P 1'
#
loop_
_entity.id
_entity.type
_entity.pdbx_description
1 polymer ?
#
loop_
_entity_poly.entity_id
_entity_poly.type
_entity_poly.pdbx_seq_one_letter_code
_entity_poly.pdbx_strand_id
1 'polypeptide(L)'
;DSDTGTSASASADGSDSDSDSDDAEQGTWPRTVDSLVIENGQPTGDTEEVEIPAQPEKIVSTSVTLTGTLLAVDAPVVASGGAQGSQLSDDKGFFTQWAEEADDQGVEALWKLEPDLQKVAAQDPDLIVVSAKGADTAAEQIDELKKIGVPVVVLDYSDKTWTDLTTEVGEITGHETEAEEAIQSYEDRVAEVKENIGDIDQPVQFALLAADEQSLNIETEESAQGRILADLGLEINTPSDDLVSDEYKGRADVKQVTAENLDKAVADTQTLFITSAALENPAEIVKALPTLQNTDVVKNDRIFELSPELFRIDYYSAMSMLDQIEELFAK
;
A
#
# COMPACT_ATOMS: atom_id res chain seq x y z
N ASP A 1 -34.50 -77.77 -34.30
CA ASP A 1 -35.35 -76.63 -34.49
C ASP A 1 -34.86 -75.42 -33.64
N SER A 2 -34.45 -74.48 -34.42
CA SER A 2 -34.68 -73.05 -34.20
C SER A 2 -34.21 -72.51 -32.87
N ASP A 3 -33.56 -71.54 -32.72
CA ASP A 3 -33.15 -70.37 -33.52
C ASP A 3 -32.70 -69.25 -32.54
N THR A 4 -31.99 -68.39 -33.11
CA THR A 4 -31.79 -67.02 -32.73
C THR A 4 -30.87 -66.67 -31.57
N GLY A 5 -29.76 -66.13 -32.02
CA GLY A 5 -28.83 -65.28 -31.40
C GLY A 5 -29.43 -64.00 -30.90
N THR A 6 -28.81 -63.52 -29.89
CA THR A 6 -28.89 -62.11 -29.57
C THR A 6 -27.49 -61.60 -29.06
N SER A 7 -27.02 -60.63 -29.81
CA SER A 7 -25.84 -59.83 -29.60
C SER A 7 -25.88 -59.17 -28.27
N ALA A 8 -24.82 -59.31 -27.48
CA ALA A 8 -24.57 -58.50 -26.28
C ALA A 8 -23.60 -57.40 -26.67
N SER A 9 -24.10 -56.19 -26.61
CA SER A 9 -23.33 -54.93 -26.70
C SER A 9 -22.56 -54.70 -25.41
N ALA A 10 -21.28 -54.62 -25.50
CA ALA A 10 -20.41 -54.18 -24.43
C ALA A 10 -20.47 -52.66 -24.31
N SER A 11 -20.98 -52.19 -23.20
CA SER A 11 -20.87 -50.79 -22.81
C SER A 11 -19.50 -50.59 -22.20
N ALA A 12 -18.69 -49.78 -22.86
CA ALA A 12 -17.47 -49.23 -22.29
C ALA A 12 -17.87 -48.13 -21.29
N ASP A 13 -17.51 -48.35 -20.04
CA ASP A 13 -17.57 -47.36 -18.98
C ASP A 13 -16.39 -46.41 -19.17
N GLY A 14 -16.69 -45.23 -19.71
CA GLY A 14 -15.77 -44.10 -19.77
C GLY A 14 -15.91 -43.30 -18.48
N SER A 15 -15.01 -43.50 -17.57
CA SER A 15 -14.82 -42.57 -16.46
C SER A 15 -14.25 -41.26 -16.99
N ASP A 16 -15.13 -40.31 -17.27
CA ASP A 16 -14.78 -38.91 -17.36
C ASP A 16 -14.38 -38.47 -15.95
N SER A 17 -13.09 -38.33 -15.74
CA SER A 17 -12.56 -37.50 -14.66
C SER A 17 -12.74 -36.08 -15.09
N ASP A 18 -13.85 -35.46 -14.68
CA ASP A 18 -13.96 -34.01 -14.61
C ASP A 18 -12.91 -33.54 -13.64
N SER A 19 -11.78 -33.08 -14.19
CA SER A 19 -10.93 -32.15 -13.52
C SER A 19 -11.63 -30.81 -13.63
N ASP A 20 -12.48 -30.51 -12.64
CA ASP A 20 -12.82 -29.12 -12.33
C ASP A 20 -11.49 -28.42 -12.00
N SER A 21 -10.86 -27.87 -13.01
CA SER A 21 -9.97 -26.75 -12.84
C SER A 21 -10.90 -25.59 -12.46
N ASP A 22 -10.85 -25.16 -11.22
CA ASP A 22 -11.25 -23.82 -10.81
C ASP A 22 -10.41 -22.82 -11.61
N ASP A 23 -10.80 -22.61 -12.87
CA ASP A 23 -10.50 -21.37 -13.56
C ASP A 23 -11.37 -20.32 -12.86
N ALA A 24 -10.84 -19.74 -11.77
CA ALA A 24 -11.34 -18.50 -11.23
C ALA A 24 -11.53 -17.55 -12.43
N GLU A 25 -12.72 -17.02 -12.60
CA GLU A 25 -13.07 -16.16 -13.73
C GLU A 25 -12.09 -14.98 -13.77
N GLN A 26 -10.98 -15.14 -14.48
CA GLN A 26 -10.18 -14.02 -14.91
C GLN A 26 -11.09 -13.12 -15.73
N GLY A 27 -11.26 -11.89 -15.28
CA GLY A 27 -12.26 -10.99 -15.83
C GLY A 27 -12.26 -10.91 -17.36
N THR A 28 -13.42 -10.60 -17.92
CA THR A 28 -13.62 -10.56 -19.37
C THR A 28 -12.86 -9.37 -20.00
N TRP A 29 -12.33 -9.60 -21.19
CA TRP A 29 -11.63 -8.60 -22.02
C TRP A 29 -12.32 -8.43 -23.37
N PRO A 30 -12.32 -7.26 -24.02
CA PRO A 30 -11.81 -6.00 -23.49
C PRO A 30 -12.60 -5.52 -22.27
N ARG A 31 -11.96 -4.70 -21.43
CA ARG A 31 -12.66 -4.04 -20.33
C ARG A 31 -12.43 -2.54 -20.35
N THR A 32 -13.35 -1.81 -19.79
CA THR A 32 -13.28 -0.37 -19.63
C THR A 32 -13.11 -0.07 -18.15
N VAL A 33 -12.13 0.80 -17.83
CA VAL A 33 -11.83 1.24 -16.47
C VAL A 33 -11.84 2.76 -16.40
N ASP A 34 -12.12 3.29 -15.22
CA ASP A 34 -12.06 4.73 -14.98
C ASP A 34 -10.61 5.17 -14.76
N SER A 35 -10.25 6.27 -15.39
CA SER A 35 -8.97 6.96 -15.24
C SER A 35 -9.21 8.41 -14.91
N LEU A 36 -8.41 9.00 -14.02
CA LEU A 36 -8.49 10.41 -13.72
C LEU A 36 -8.05 11.25 -14.92
N VAL A 37 -8.77 12.35 -15.15
CA VAL A 37 -8.45 13.32 -16.19
C VAL A 37 -7.40 14.29 -15.66
N ILE A 38 -6.32 14.45 -16.42
CA ILE A 38 -5.24 15.41 -16.11
C ILE A 38 -5.29 16.53 -17.16
N GLU A 39 -5.35 17.77 -16.69
CA GLU A 39 -5.19 18.98 -17.51
C GLU A 39 -4.09 19.86 -16.92
N ASN A 40 -3.18 20.32 -17.76
CA ASN A 40 -2.03 21.14 -17.34
C ASN A 40 -1.23 20.54 -16.18
N GLY A 41 -1.04 19.21 -16.19
CA GLY A 41 -0.29 18.49 -15.16
C GLY A 41 -1.01 18.32 -13.82
N GLN A 42 -2.30 18.63 -13.76
CA GLN A 42 -3.09 18.53 -12.53
C GLN A 42 -4.37 17.73 -12.76
N PRO A 43 -4.83 16.94 -11.78
CA PRO A 43 -6.13 16.28 -11.87
C PRO A 43 -7.27 17.29 -11.82
N THR A 44 -8.26 17.10 -12.70
CA THR A 44 -9.45 17.97 -12.78
C THR A 44 -10.53 17.58 -11.76
N GLY A 45 -10.48 16.35 -11.25
CA GLY A 45 -11.54 15.74 -10.46
C GLY A 45 -12.54 14.92 -11.30
N ASP A 46 -12.47 15.01 -12.62
CA ASP A 46 -13.26 14.18 -13.52
C ASP A 46 -12.54 12.87 -13.86
N THR A 47 -13.31 11.89 -14.33
CA THR A 47 -12.80 10.62 -14.87
C THR A 47 -13.11 10.50 -16.35
N GLU A 48 -12.30 9.74 -17.05
CA GLU A 48 -12.53 9.27 -18.40
C GLU A 48 -12.48 7.75 -18.45
N GLU A 49 -13.22 7.16 -19.36
CA GLU A 49 -13.18 5.72 -19.59
C GLU A 49 -11.98 5.36 -20.47
N VAL A 50 -11.19 4.38 -20.01
CA VAL A 50 -10.06 3.81 -20.76
C VAL A 50 -10.35 2.37 -21.07
N GLU A 51 -10.36 2.02 -22.37
CA GLU A 51 -10.48 0.63 -22.80
C GLU A 51 -9.12 -0.07 -22.73
N ILE A 52 -9.09 -1.21 -22.06
CA ILE A 52 -7.94 -2.13 -22.03
C ILE A 52 -8.33 -3.34 -22.89
N PRO A 53 -7.72 -3.54 -24.06
CA PRO A 53 -8.23 -4.48 -25.06
C PRO A 53 -8.01 -5.96 -24.70
N ALA A 54 -7.01 -6.25 -23.89
CA ALA A 54 -6.68 -7.60 -23.42
C ALA A 54 -6.06 -7.51 -22.02
N GLN A 55 -6.01 -8.63 -21.31
CA GLN A 55 -5.32 -8.68 -20.02
C GLN A 55 -3.85 -8.22 -20.20
N PRO A 56 -3.39 -7.24 -19.43
CA PRO A 56 -2.02 -6.75 -19.54
C PRO A 56 -0.98 -7.83 -19.19
N GLU A 57 0.07 -7.91 -20.01
CA GLU A 57 1.21 -8.80 -19.80
C GLU A 57 2.52 -8.04 -19.52
N LYS A 58 2.54 -6.75 -19.85
CA LYS A 58 3.71 -5.86 -19.70
C LYS A 58 3.27 -4.51 -19.14
N ILE A 59 3.25 -4.39 -17.84
CA ILE A 59 2.84 -3.15 -17.18
C ILE A 59 4.07 -2.32 -16.82
N VAL A 60 4.04 -1.04 -17.19
CA VAL A 60 4.97 -0.04 -16.67
C VAL A 60 4.24 0.84 -15.66
N SER A 61 4.76 0.92 -14.45
CA SER A 61 4.30 1.87 -13.42
C SER A 61 5.25 3.06 -13.38
N THR A 62 4.73 4.26 -13.59
CA THR A 62 5.52 5.48 -13.43
C THR A 62 5.62 5.93 -11.98
N SER A 63 4.78 5.37 -11.11
CA SER A 63 4.71 5.70 -9.69
C SER A 63 5.29 4.59 -8.83
N VAL A 64 6.36 4.87 -8.12
CA VAL A 64 6.94 3.93 -7.16
C VAL A 64 5.94 3.53 -6.07
N THR A 65 5.02 4.42 -5.71
CA THR A 65 3.98 4.12 -4.72
C THR A 65 2.96 3.11 -5.25
N LEU A 66 2.51 3.25 -6.48
CA LEU A 66 1.55 2.32 -7.09
C LEU A 66 2.18 0.97 -7.42
N THR A 67 3.48 0.91 -7.64
CA THR A 67 4.19 -0.34 -7.95
C THR A 67 4.01 -1.38 -6.86
N GLY A 68 4.08 -1.00 -5.59
CA GLY A 68 3.85 -1.93 -4.48
C GLY A 68 2.48 -2.59 -4.54
N THR A 69 1.44 -1.84 -4.86
CA THR A 69 0.08 -2.39 -4.99
C THR A 69 -0.06 -3.30 -6.22
N LEU A 70 0.57 -2.94 -7.34
CA LEU A 70 0.61 -3.80 -8.53
C LEU A 70 1.31 -5.14 -8.24
N LEU A 71 2.42 -5.12 -7.52
CA LEU A 71 3.14 -6.33 -7.12
C LEU A 71 2.29 -7.18 -6.14
N ALA A 72 1.56 -6.55 -5.25
CA ALA A 72 0.73 -7.25 -4.25
C ALA A 72 -0.41 -8.06 -4.89
N VAL A 73 -0.85 -7.71 -6.08
CA VAL A 73 -1.85 -8.46 -6.85
C VAL A 73 -1.24 -9.33 -7.94
N ASP A 74 0.05 -9.59 -7.89
CA ASP A 74 0.78 -10.39 -8.89
C ASP A 74 0.66 -9.85 -10.33
N ALA A 75 0.39 -8.56 -10.50
CA ALA A 75 0.34 -7.94 -11.81
C ALA A 75 1.72 -7.96 -12.50
N PRO A 76 1.81 -8.20 -13.82
CA PRO A 76 3.07 -8.36 -14.53
C PRO A 76 3.78 -7.03 -14.78
N VAL A 77 4.31 -6.43 -13.71
CA VAL A 77 5.11 -5.20 -13.78
C VAL A 77 6.49 -5.53 -14.34
N VAL A 78 6.82 -4.96 -15.49
CA VAL A 78 8.12 -5.16 -16.13
C VAL A 78 9.12 -4.08 -15.78
N ALA A 79 8.63 -2.88 -15.45
CA ALA A 79 9.47 -1.75 -15.10
C ALA A 79 8.70 -0.71 -14.25
N SER A 80 9.44 0.04 -13.46
CA SER A 80 8.90 1.05 -12.56
C SER A 80 9.78 2.28 -12.47
N GLY A 81 9.17 3.44 -12.32
CA GLY A 81 9.83 4.61 -11.76
C GLY A 81 10.27 4.35 -10.33
N GLY A 82 11.26 5.09 -9.86
CA GLY A 82 11.80 4.97 -8.51
C GLY A 82 11.73 6.29 -7.75
N ALA A 83 11.95 6.20 -6.44
CA ALA A 83 12.12 7.34 -5.56
C ALA A 83 13.58 7.81 -5.52
N GLN A 84 13.79 9.05 -5.11
CA GLN A 84 15.12 9.51 -4.74
C GLN A 84 15.66 8.68 -3.57
N GLY A 85 16.96 8.37 -3.59
CA GLY A 85 17.60 7.60 -2.54
C GLY A 85 17.38 8.17 -1.15
N SER A 86 16.91 7.33 -0.22
CA SER A 86 16.65 7.65 1.18
C SER A 86 16.59 6.35 1.99
N GLN A 87 16.34 6.45 3.29
CA GLN A 87 16.09 5.26 4.12
C GLN A 87 14.79 4.50 3.75
N LEU A 88 13.93 5.09 2.90
CA LEU A 88 12.69 4.47 2.43
C LEU A 88 12.89 3.60 1.20
N SER A 89 14.04 3.70 0.52
CA SER A 89 14.28 3.05 -0.77
C SER A 89 15.63 2.37 -0.84
N ASP A 90 15.71 1.37 -1.73
CA ASP A 90 16.96 0.70 -2.08
C ASP A 90 17.80 1.52 -3.09
N ASP A 91 18.88 0.92 -3.58
CA ASP A 91 19.78 1.55 -4.56
C ASP A 91 19.13 1.84 -5.91
N LYS A 92 18.04 1.16 -6.23
CA LYS A 92 17.27 1.36 -7.46
C LYS A 92 16.20 2.44 -7.33
N GLY A 93 15.89 2.86 -6.10
CA GLY A 93 14.80 3.76 -5.78
C GLY A 93 13.48 3.04 -5.50
N PHE A 94 13.49 1.73 -5.32
CA PHE A 94 12.33 0.95 -4.93
C PHE A 94 12.12 1.00 -3.42
N PHE A 95 10.89 1.09 -2.97
CA PHE A 95 10.60 1.10 -1.54
C PHE A 95 11.00 -0.23 -0.88
N THR A 96 11.60 -0.13 0.29
CA THR A 96 12.23 -1.26 0.99
C THR A 96 11.25 -2.39 1.31
N GLN A 97 9.96 -2.08 1.56
CA GLN A 97 8.96 -3.09 1.89
C GLN A 97 8.65 -4.07 0.74
N TRP A 98 8.90 -3.70 -0.51
CA TRP A 98 8.66 -4.56 -1.67
C TRP A 98 9.83 -4.66 -2.66
N ALA A 99 10.98 -4.08 -2.34
CA ALA A 99 12.15 -4.08 -3.24
C ALA A 99 12.64 -5.49 -3.58
N GLU A 100 12.63 -6.42 -2.63
CA GLU A 100 12.99 -7.83 -2.85
C GLU A 100 12.02 -8.51 -3.82
N GLU A 101 10.72 -8.30 -3.64
CA GLU A 101 9.69 -8.81 -4.55
C GLU A 101 9.88 -8.30 -5.97
N ALA A 102 10.18 -7.01 -6.13
CA ALA A 102 10.47 -6.42 -7.44
C ALA A 102 11.71 -7.03 -8.08
N ASP A 103 12.75 -7.32 -7.31
CA ASP A 103 13.97 -7.97 -7.79
C ASP A 103 13.69 -9.41 -8.25
N ASP A 104 12.91 -10.16 -7.48
CA ASP A 104 12.53 -11.54 -7.81
C ASP A 104 11.69 -11.61 -9.09
N GLN A 105 10.83 -10.62 -9.30
CA GLN A 105 10.04 -10.51 -10.55
C GLN A 105 10.81 -9.87 -11.71
N GLY A 106 12.02 -9.40 -11.49
CA GLY A 106 12.85 -8.80 -12.53
C GLY A 106 12.39 -7.42 -12.99
N VAL A 107 11.76 -6.64 -12.10
CA VAL A 107 11.30 -5.28 -12.40
C VAL A 107 12.48 -4.36 -12.68
N GLU A 108 12.50 -3.73 -13.86
CA GLU A 108 13.54 -2.76 -14.23
C GLU A 108 13.28 -1.40 -13.60
N ALA A 109 14.31 -0.80 -12.99
CA ALA A 109 14.25 0.57 -12.48
C ALA A 109 14.53 1.57 -13.62
N LEU A 110 13.56 2.41 -13.94
CA LEU A 110 13.65 3.32 -15.09
C LEU A 110 14.30 4.67 -14.76
N TRP A 111 14.04 5.23 -13.57
CA TRP A 111 14.62 6.49 -13.08
C TRP A 111 14.47 6.60 -11.56
N LYS A 112 15.13 7.60 -10.98
CA LYS A 112 15.02 7.90 -9.53
C LYS A 112 14.40 9.27 -9.23
N LEU A 113 14.50 10.24 -10.12
CA LEU A 113 14.06 11.61 -9.88
C LEU A 113 13.01 12.07 -10.89
N GLU A 114 13.35 12.06 -12.14
CA GLU A 114 12.50 12.59 -13.19
C GLU A 114 12.09 11.50 -14.18
N PRO A 115 10.80 11.49 -14.59
CA PRO A 115 10.31 10.54 -15.58
C PRO A 115 11.11 10.60 -16.89
N ASP A 116 11.52 9.43 -17.37
CA ASP A 116 12.17 9.24 -18.67
C ASP A 116 11.25 8.43 -19.60
N LEU A 117 10.51 9.16 -20.44
CA LEU A 117 9.49 8.55 -21.31
C LEU A 117 10.06 7.66 -22.40
N GLN A 118 11.32 7.87 -22.79
CA GLN A 118 12.01 6.99 -23.75
C GLN A 118 12.23 5.60 -23.15
N LYS A 119 12.57 5.55 -21.87
CA LYS A 119 12.70 4.28 -21.15
C LYS A 119 11.37 3.56 -20.99
N VAL A 120 10.27 4.31 -20.79
CA VAL A 120 8.91 3.72 -20.75
C VAL A 120 8.58 3.10 -22.11
N ALA A 121 8.75 3.84 -23.20
CA ALA A 121 8.48 3.33 -24.54
C ALA A 121 9.36 2.14 -24.93
N ALA A 122 10.61 2.12 -24.49
CA ALA A 122 11.56 1.03 -24.75
C ALA A 122 11.15 -0.30 -24.09
N GLN A 123 10.29 -0.28 -23.09
CA GLN A 123 9.74 -1.49 -22.45
C GLN A 123 8.67 -2.19 -23.30
N ASP A 124 8.17 -1.53 -24.34
CA ASP A 124 7.07 -2.02 -25.17
C ASP A 124 5.86 -2.47 -24.30
N PRO A 125 5.34 -1.57 -23.42
CA PRO A 125 4.27 -1.91 -22.50
C PRO A 125 2.93 -2.06 -23.20
N ASP A 126 2.01 -2.80 -22.59
CA ASP A 126 0.62 -2.88 -23.00
C ASP A 126 -0.34 -2.15 -22.03
N LEU A 127 0.18 -1.70 -20.91
CA LEU A 127 -0.50 -0.81 -19.96
C LEU A 127 0.52 0.07 -19.25
N ILE A 128 0.19 1.35 -19.08
CA ILE A 128 0.94 2.31 -18.26
C ILE A 128 0.06 2.79 -17.13
N VAL A 129 0.54 2.67 -15.89
CA VAL A 129 -0.14 3.15 -14.69
C VAL A 129 0.58 4.37 -14.14
N VAL A 130 -0.18 5.43 -13.88
CA VAL A 130 0.33 6.75 -13.49
C VAL A 130 -0.37 7.21 -12.21
N SER A 131 0.37 7.84 -11.30
CA SER A 131 -0.23 8.55 -10.16
C SER A 131 -0.58 9.98 -10.53
N ALA A 132 -1.80 10.42 -10.20
CA ALA A 132 -2.27 11.79 -10.40
C ALA A 132 -1.56 12.81 -9.50
N LYS A 133 -1.12 12.38 -8.33
CA LYS A 133 -0.54 13.24 -7.27
C LYS A 133 0.66 12.56 -6.62
N GLY A 134 1.31 13.32 -5.73
CA GLY A 134 2.45 12.86 -4.96
C GLY A 134 3.78 13.24 -5.60
N ALA A 135 4.86 12.98 -4.87
CA ALA A 135 6.23 13.29 -5.34
C ALA A 135 6.64 12.43 -6.54
N ASP A 136 5.99 11.30 -6.75
CA ASP A 136 6.23 10.34 -7.82
C ASP A 136 5.22 10.46 -8.97
N THR A 137 4.48 11.56 -9.06
CA THR A 137 3.54 11.79 -10.15
C THR A 137 4.26 12.05 -11.47
N ALA A 138 3.72 11.50 -12.55
CA ALA A 138 4.08 11.85 -13.93
C ALA A 138 2.94 12.57 -14.66
N ALA A 139 2.07 13.25 -13.92
CA ALA A 139 0.90 13.94 -14.47
C ALA A 139 1.28 15.03 -15.51
N GLU A 140 2.41 15.70 -15.33
CA GLU A 140 2.89 16.69 -16.31
C GLU A 140 3.26 16.06 -17.67
N GLN A 141 3.59 14.76 -17.69
CA GLN A 141 3.97 14.01 -18.87
C GLN A 141 2.82 13.20 -19.48
N ILE A 142 1.60 13.35 -19.00
CA ILE A 142 0.47 12.49 -19.38
C ILE A 142 0.22 12.48 -20.90
N ASP A 143 0.29 13.63 -21.55
CA ASP A 143 0.05 13.75 -22.99
C ASP A 143 1.12 13.02 -23.81
N GLU A 144 2.36 13.06 -23.35
CA GLU A 144 3.46 12.33 -24.00
C GLU A 144 3.37 10.82 -23.76
N LEU A 145 2.95 10.40 -22.56
CA LEU A 145 2.70 8.99 -22.25
C LEU A 145 1.59 8.42 -23.14
N LYS A 146 0.51 9.15 -23.32
CA LYS A 146 -0.60 8.75 -24.22
C LYS A 146 -0.17 8.60 -25.68
N LYS A 147 0.86 9.33 -26.13
CA LYS A 147 1.41 9.19 -27.50
C LYS A 147 2.15 7.87 -27.74
N ILE A 148 2.50 7.14 -26.71
CA ILE A 148 3.06 5.77 -26.84
C ILE A 148 2.03 4.84 -27.50
N GLY A 149 0.73 5.12 -27.35
CA GLY A 149 -0.33 4.44 -28.08
C GLY A 149 -0.88 3.19 -27.37
N VAL A 150 -0.62 3.05 -26.08
CA VAL A 150 -1.18 1.99 -25.21
C VAL A 150 -2.10 2.61 -24.16
N PRO A 151 -2.99 1.83 -23.51
CA PRO A 151 -3.81 2.35 -22.41
C PRO A 151 -2.95 2.97 -21.31
N VAL A 152 -3.36 4.16 -20.86
CA VAL A 152 -2.77 4.87 -19.73
C VAL A 152 -3.87 5.08 -18.70
N VAL A 153 -3.69 4.52 -17.51
CA VAL A 153 -4.63 4.64 -16.40
C VAL A 153 -4.01 5.49 -15.31
N VAL A 154 -4.71 6.55 -14.93
CA VAL A 154 -4.29 7.51 -13.89
C VAL A 154 -5.10 7.28 -12.63
N LEU A 155 -4.43 7.02 -11.52
CA LEU A 155 -5.01 6.75 -10.21
C LEU A 155 -4.56 7.78 -9.18
N ASP A 156 -5.39 8.03 -8.18
CA ASP A 156 -5.01 8.79 -6.98
C ASP A 156 -4.96 7.84 -5.77
N TYR A 157 -3.76 7.54 -5.28
CA TYR A 157 -3.60 6.70 -4.10
C TYR A 157 -3.83 7.44 -2.78
N SER A 158 -3.92 8.78 -2.82
CA SER A 158 -4.00 9.61 -1.61
C SER A 158 -5.40 9.68 -0.98
N ASP A 159 -6.45 9.36 -1.75
CA ASP A 159 -7.85 9.44 -1.34
C ASP A 159 -8.51 8.08 -1.07
N LYS A 160 -7.73 7.01 -1.11
CA LYS A 160 -8.21 5.63 -0.96
C LYS A 160 -7.51 4.91 0.20
N THR A 161 -8.21 3.94 0.78
CA THR A 161 -7.55 2.94 1.63
C THR A 161 -6.65 2.05 0.78
N TRP A 162 -5.64 1.45 1.39
CA TRP A 162 -4.77 0.53 0.66
C TRP A 162 -5.54 -0.71 0.15
N THR A 163 -6.57 -1.14 0.87
CA THR A 163 -7.43 -2.25 0.44
C THR A 163 -8.30 -1.88 -0.76
N ASP A 164 -8.88 -0.68 -0.77
CA ASP A 164 -9.66 -0.19 -1.91
C ASP A 164 -8.78 -0.04 -3.16
N LEU A 165 -7.57 0.50 -2.99
CA LEU A 165 -6.60 0.63 -4.09
C LEU A 165 -6.17 -0.76 -4.61
N THR A 166 -5.96 -1.72 -3.73
CA THR A 166 -5.63 -3.11 -4.09
C THR A 166 -6.73 -3.73 -4.94
N THR A 167 -7.99 -3.57 -4.53
CA THR A 167 -9.15 -4.05 -5.28
C THR A 167 -9.23 -3.39 -6.67
N GLU A 168 -9.09 -2.08 -6.74
CA GLU A 168 -9.14 -1.32 -8.00
C GLU A 168 -8.02 -1.75 -8.97
N VAL A 169 -6.81 -1.91 -8.46
CA VAL A 169 -5.66 -2.38 -9.26
C VAL A 169 -5.87 -3.82 -9.74
N GLY A 170 -6.45 -4.68 -8.91
CA GLY A 170 -6.87 -6.02 -9.31
C GLY A 170 -7.84 -5.98 -10.51
N GLU A 171 -8.86 -5.14 -10.46
CA GLU A 171 -9.84 -4.95 -11.54
C GLU A 171 -9.18 -4.42 -12.83
N ILE A 172 -8.30 -3.44 -12.72
CA ILE A 172 -7.58 -2.85 -13.87
C ILE A 172 -6.70 -3.89 -14.57
N THR A 173 -6.08 -4.78 -13.83
CA THR A 173 -5.08 -5.73 -14.34
C THR A 173 -5.61 -7.14 -14.58
N GLY A 174 -6.85 -7.41 -14.19
CA GLY A 174 -7.45 -8.76 -14.29
C GLY A 174 -6.94 -9.72 -13.21
N HIS A 175 -6.53 -9.19 -12.06
CA HIS A 175 -6.01 -9.93 -10.91
C HIS A 175 -6.92 -9.76 -9.68
N GLU A 176 -8.23 -9.86 -9.89
CA GLU A 176 -9.25 -9.70 -8.86
C GLU A 176 -9.09 -10.73 -7.74
N THR A 177 -8.82 -11.98 -8.11
CA THR A 177 -8.59 -13.06 -7.14
C THR A 177 -7.39 -12.80 -6.28
N GLU A 178 -6.26 -12.41 -6.86
CA GLU A 178 -5.03 -12.09 -6.14
C GLU A 178 -5.21 -10.88 -5.23
N ALA A 179 -6.02 -9.90 -5.65
CA ALA A 179 -6.38 -8.76 -4.79
C ALA A 179 -7.19 -9.19 -3.56
N GLU A 180 -8.18 -10.07 -3.75
CA GLU A 180 -8.96 -10.64 -2.65
C GLU A 180 -8.09 -11.49 -1.72
N GLU A 181 -7.18 -12.30 -2.26
CA GLU A 181 -6.24 -13.10 -1.49
C GLU A 181 -5.27 -12.24 -0.66
N ALA A 182 -4.77 -11.13 -1.20
CA ALA A 182 -3.91 -10.20 -0.47
C ALA A 182 -4.66 -9.57 0.72
N ILE A 183 -5.89 -9.13 0.52
CA ILE A 183 -6.73 -8.55 1.59
C ILE A 183 -7.06 -9.62 2.64
N GLN A 184 -7.43 -10.83 2.22
CA GLN A 184 -7.72 -11.92 3.13
C GLN A 184 -6.49 -12.33 3.95
N SER A 185 -5.31 -12.37 3.32
CA SER A 185 -4.05 -12.67 4.02
C SER A 185 -3.75 -11.64 5.11
N TYR A 186 -4.04 -10.36 4.85
CA TYR A 186 -3.94 -9.31 5.86
C TYR A 186 -4.91 -9.54 7.02
N GLU A 187 -6.18 -9.82 6.73
CA GLU A 187 -7.20 -10.08 7.76
C GLU A 187 -6.86 -11.30 8.64
N ASP A 188 -6.39 -12.36 8.01
CA ASP A 188 -5.93 -13.58 8.70
C ASP A 188 -4.72 -13.27 9.59
N ARG A 189 -3.77 -12.46 9.10
CA ARG A 189 -2.60 -12.04 9.87
C ARG A 189 -2.98 -11.17 11.08
N VAL A 190 -3.94 -10.26 10.91
CA VAL A 190 -4.49 -9.49 12.04
C VAL A 190 -5.03 -10.43 13.13
N ALA A 191 -5.82 -11.42 12.75
CA ALA A 191 -6.38 -12.39 13.70
C ALA A 191 -5.27 -13.17 14.43
N GLU A 192 -4.26 -13.62 13.70
CA GLU A 192 -3.11 -14.35 14.26
C GLU A 192 -2.32 -13.47 15.23
N VAL A 193 -1.99 -12.23 14.86
CA VAL A 193 -1.26 -11.30 15.72
C VAL A 193 -2.03 -11.00 17.01
N LYS A 194 -3.35 -10.81 16.93
CA LYS A 194 -4.21 -10.61 18.11
C LYS A 194 -4.14 -11.79 19.09
N GLU A 195 -3.99 -13.02 18.60
CA GLU A 195 -3.83 -14.20 19.44
C GLU A 195 -2.45 -14.30 20.06
N ASN A 196 -1.42 -13.84 19.36
CA ASN A 196 -0.01 -14.03 19.72
C ASN A 196 0.55 -12.93 20.62
N ILE A 197 -0.02 -11.72 20.60
CA ILE A 197 0.47 -10.61 21.41
C ILE A 197 -0.15 -10.60 22.82
N GLY A 198 0.65 -10.09 23.77
CA GLY A 198 0.20 -9.77 25.12
C GLY A 198 -0.61 -8.47 25.18
N ASP A 199 -0.89 -8.04 26.40
CA ASP A 199 -1.58 -6.76 26.62
C ASP A 199 -0.68 -5.60 26.21
N ILE A 200 -1.25 -4.68 25.45
CA ILE A 200 -0.64 -3.39 25.12
C ILE A 200 -1.36 -2.32 25.93
N ASP A 201 -0.62 -1.50 26.65
CA ASP A 201 -1.19 -0.41 27.43
C ASP A 201 -1.83 0.64 26.52
N GLN A 202 -3.08 0.97 26.78
CA GLN A 202 -3.92 1.82 25.94
C GLN A 202 -4.39 3.07 26.67
N PRO A 203 -4.76 4.14 25.96
CA PRO A 203 -4.78 4.26 24.50
C PRO A 203 -3.39 4.37 23.88
N VAL A 204 -3.31 4.09 22.58
CA VAL A 204 -2.06 4.14 21.82
C VAL A 204 -2.04 5.33 20.85
N GLN A 205 -0.85 5.69 20.40
CA GLN A 205 -0.64 6.58 19.26
C GLN A 205 0.39 6.00 18.31
N PHE A 206 0.22 6.30 17.04
CA PHE A 206 1.26 6.16 16.02
C PHE A 206 1.62 7.55 15.51
N ALA A 207 2.90 7.88 15.52
CA ALA A 207 3.37 9.18 15.06
C ALA A 207 4.63 9.09 14.21
N LEU A 208 4.77 10.03 13.29
CA LEU A 208 5.99 10.24 12.53
C LEU A 208 6.71 11.48 13.10
N LEU A 209 7.97 11.30 13.46
CA LEU A 209 8.82 12.41 13.84
C LEU A 209 9.22 13.20 12.59
N ALA A 210 8.90 14.48 12.57
CA ALA A 210 9.22 15.36 11.47
C ALA A 210 10.73 15.69 11.42
N ALA A 211 11.21 16.16 10.28
CA ALA A 211 12.62 16.49 10.05
C ALA A 211 13.15 17.60 10.98
N ASP A 212 12.29 18.37 11.63
CA ASP A 212 12.67 19.38 12.62
C ASP A 212 13.07 18.79 13.98
N GLU A 213 12.98 17.47 14.15
CA GLU A 213 13.28 16.72 15.38
C GLU A 213 12.41 17.10 16.59
N GLN A 214 11.31 17.78 16.39
CA GLN A 214 10.46 18.34 17.45
C GLN A 214 8.97 18.18 17.24
N SER A 215 8.51 18.15 15.99
CA SER A 215 7.09 18.01 15.65
C SER A 215 6.74 16.56 15.41
N LEU A 216 5.55 16.17 15.85
CA LEU A 216 4.97 14.85 15.56
C LEU A 216 3.78 15.00 14.62
N ASN A 217 3.76 14.19 13.57
CA ASN A 217 2.59 13.93 12.76
C ASN A 217 1.89 12.70 13.37
N ILE A 218 0.85 12.95 14.14
CA ILE A 218 0.11 11.91 14.87
C ILE A 218 -1.00 11.38 13.98
N GLU A 219 -0.95 10.10 13.70
CA GLU A 219 -1.90 9.40 12.86
C GLU A 219 -3.19 9.08 13.64
N THR A 220 -4.34 9.33 13.01
CA THR A 220 -5.65 9.06 13.60
C THR A 220 -6.19 7.69 13.19
N GLU A 221 -7.37 7.31 13.69
CA GLU A 221 -8.07 6.11 13.20
C GLU A 221 -8.41 6.15 11.71
N GLU A 222 -8.49 7.34 11.11
CA GLU A 222 -8.77 7.52 9.69
C GLU A 222 -7.50 7.34 8.82
N SER A 223 -6.31 7.32 9.42
CA SER A 223 -5.07 7.02 8.71
C SER A 223 -4.92 5.53 8.42
N ALA A 224 -4.07 5.19 7.46
CA ALA A 224 -3.76 3.80 7.15
C ALA A 224 -3.12 3.08 8.35
N GLN A 225 -2.19 3.74 9.05
CA GLN A 225 -1.53 3.19 10.24
C GLN A 225 -2.49 3.05 11.41
N GLY A 226 -3.33 4.05 11.66
CA GLY A 226 -4.33 4.01 12.71
C GLY A 226 -5.37 2.91 12.50
N ARG A 227 -5.78 2.66 11.27
CA ARG A 227 -6.70 1.56 10.92
C ARG A 227 -6.12 0.19 11.27
N ILE A 228 -4.83 -0.03 11.03
CA ILE A 228 -4.15 -1.29 11.39
C ILE A 228 -4.16 -1.47 12.93
N LEU A 229 -3.86 -0.43 13.68
CA LEU A 229 -3.93 -0.49 15.15
C LEU A 229 -5.36 -0.75 15.64
N ALA A 230 -6.36 -0.11 15.02
CA ALA A 230 -7.77 -0.34 15.33
C ALA A 230 -8.21 -1.78 14.98
N ASP A 231 -7.75 -2.33 13.86
CA ASP A 231 -7.99 -3.73 13.48
C ASP A 231 -7.44 -4.72 14.51
N LEU A 232 -6.32 -4.36 15.17
CA LEU A 232 -5.78 -5.11 16.30
C LEU A 232 -6.59 -4.94 17.61
N GLY A 233 -7.63 -4.11 17.60
CA GLY A 233 -8.48 -3.85 18.76
C GLY A 233 -7.92 -2.80 19.72
N LEU A 234 -6.97 -1.98 19.28
CA LEU A 234 -6.36 -0.93 20.10
C LEU A 234 -7.13 0.39 20.00
N GLU A 235 -7.28 1.06 21.12
CA GLU A 235 -7.89 2.39 21.22
C GLU A 235 -6.85 3.46 20.84
N ILE A 236 -7.19 4.30 19.87
CA ILE A 236 -6.32 5.37 19.36
C ILE A 236 -6.61 6.67 20.10
N ASN A 237 -5.57 7.32 20.65
CA ASN A 237 -5.68 8.66 21.19
C ASN A 237 -5.46 9.70 20.09
N THR A 238 -6.51 10.44 19.73
CA THR A 238 -6.44 11.52 18.74
C THR A 238 -6.36 12.87 19.45
N PRO A 239 -5.32 13.69 19.16
CA PRO A 239 -5.21 15.02 19.73
C PRO A 239 -6.38 15.91 19.32
N SER A 240 -6.83 16.77 20.23
CA SER A 240 -7.85 17.78 19.93
C SER A 240 -7.33 18.84 18.94
N ASP A 241 -8.23 19.38 18.12
CA ASP A 241 -7.86 20.31 17.03
C ASP A 241 -7.21 21.61 17.53
N ASP A 242 -7.44 22.02 18.77
CA ASP A 242 -6.80 23.19 19.37
C ASP A 242 -5.28 23.02 19.61
N LEU A 243 -4.78 21.79 19.64
CA LEU A 243 -3.36 21.45 19.76
C LEU A 243 -2.66 21.34 18.40
N VAL A 244 -3.41 21.27 17.30
CA VAL A 244 -2.94 20.94 15.97
C VAL A 244 -2.49 22.20 15.22
N SER A 245 -1.40 22.10 14.45
CA SER A 245 -0.93 23.17 13.56
C SER A 245 -2.03 23.59 12.56
N ASP A 246 -2.15 24.88 12.28
CA ASP A 246 -3.23 25.42 11.45
C ASP A 246 -3.34 24.76 10.07
N GLU A 247 -2.23 24.41 9.46
CA GLU A 247 -2.16 23.72 8.17
C GLU A 247 -2.83 22.34 8.19
N TYR A 248 -2.83 21.68 9.35
CA TYR A 248 -3.38 20.33 9.53
C TYR A 248 -4.77 20.31 10.15
N LYS A 249 -5.29 21.47 10.53
CA LYS A 249 -6.68 21.58 11.01
C LYS A 249 -7.65 21.17 9.90
N GLY A 250 -8.59 20.33 10.21
CA GLY A 250 -9.57 19.80 9.26
C GLY A 250 -9.11 18.55 8.49
N ARG A 251 -7.85 18.13 8.60
CA ARG A 251 -7.44 16.80 8.12
C ARG A 251 -7.97 15.73 9.08
N ALA A 252 -8.59 14.70 8.50
CA ALA A 252 -9.13 13.59 9.28
C ALA A 252 -8.05 12.57 9.66
N ASP A 253 -7.05 12.38 8.81
CA ASP A 253 -6.07 11.28 8.87
C ASP A 253 -4.84 11.57 9.74
N VAL A 254 -4.38 12.82 9.77
CA VAL A 254 -3.14 13.19 10.49
C VAL A 254 -3.26 14.52 11.20
N LYS A 255 -2.70 14.59 12.41
CA LYS A 255 -2.67 15.78 13.26
C LYS A 255 -1.21 16.15 13.57
N GLN A 256 -0.72 17.22 12.96
CA GLN A 256 0.61 17.72 13.28
C GLN A 256 0.58 18.54 14.57
N VAL A 257 1.44 18.18 15.51
CA VAL A 257 1.59 18.87 16.80
C VAL A 257 3.06 19.30 16.95
N THR A 258 3.25 20.59 17.21
CA THR A 258 4.58 21.17 17.46
C THR A 258 5.01 21.03 18.90
N ALA A 259 6.31 21.26 19.15
CA ALA A 259 6.95 21.04 20.45
C ALA A 259 6.20 21.63 21.65
N GLU A 260 5.58 22.80 21.50
CA GLU A 260 4.89 23.51 22.59
C GLU A 260 3.61 22.83 23.07
N ASN A 261 3.00 21.97 22.25
CA ASN A 261 1.76 21.25 22.55
C ASN A 261 1.92 19.73 22.66
N LEU A 262 3.14 19.21 22.48
CA LEU A 262 3.37 17.76 22.49
C LEU A 262 3.00 17.10 23.81
N ASP A 263 3.31 17.74 24.94
CA ASP A 263 2.99 17.20 26.25
C ASP A 263 1.49 16.97 26.44
N LYS A 264 0.67 17.89 25.92
CA LYS A 264 -0.80 17.76 25.96
C LYS A 264 -1.33 16.74 24.98
N ALA A 265 -0.74 16.70 23.77
CA ALA A 265 -1.18 15.78 22.72
C ALA A 265 -0.89 14.31 23.07
N VAL A 266 0.14 14.06 23.89
CA VAL A 266 0.60 12.72 24.28
C VAL A 266 0.17 12.36 25.71
N ALA A 267 -0.39 13.32 26.47
CA ALA A 267 -0.64 13.18 27.92
C ALA A 267 -1.42 11.91 28.32
N ASP A 268 -2.45 11.56 27.56
CA ASP A 268 -3.31 10.40 27.85
C ASP A 268 -2.85 9.11 27.16
N THR A 269 -1.79 9.19 26.36
CA THR A 269 -1.26 8.04 25.62
C THR A 269 -0.43 7.14 26.54
N GLN A 270 -0.67 5.83 26.48
CA GLN A 270 0.07 4.84 27.27
C GLN A 270 1.13 4.11 26.47
N THR A 271 0.96 3.99 25.14
CA THR A 271 1.94 3.40 24.24
C THR A 271 2.07 4.26 22.99
N LEU A 272 3.28 4.68 22.65
CA LEU A 272 3.58 5.49 21.48
C LEU A 272 4.45 4.69 20.52
N PHE A 273 3.92 4.42 19.33
CA PHE A 273 4.68 3.91 18.20
C PHE A 273 5.25 5.08 17.40
N ILE A 274 6.52 5.05 17.10
CA ILE A 274 7.21 6.14 16.43
C ILE A 274 8.02 5.65 15.24
N THR A 275 7.94 6.36 14.14
CA THR A 275 8.81 6.19 12.98
C THR A 275 9.23 7.54 12.42
N SER A 276 10.07 7.57 11.41
CA SER A 276 10.42 8.78 10.66
C SER A 276 10.82 8.42 9.24
N ALA A 277 10.39 9.24 8.28
CA ALA A 277 10.86 9.13 6.90
C ALA A 277 12.25 9.74 6.69
N ALA A 278 12.64 10.70 7.54
CA ALA A 278 13.83 11.54 7.34
C ALA A 278 14.96 11.27 8.35
N LEU A 279 14.64 10.78 9.54
CA LEU A 279 15.57 10.71 10.68
C LEU A 279 15.83 9.27 11.10
N GLU A 280 17.06 9.00 11.51
CA GLU A 280 17.45 7.74 12.16
C GLU A 280 17.16 7.83 13.67
N ASN A 281 16.85 6.69 14.28
CA ASN A 281 16.59 6.54 15.71
C ASN A 281 15.53 7.53 16.26
N PRO A 282 14.36 7.66 15.61
CA PRO A 282 13.34 8.63 16.03
C PRO A 282 12.83 8.39 17.45
N ALA A 283 12.77 7.16 17.94
CA ALA A 283 12.35 6.87 19.30
C ALA A 283 13.29 7.49 20.35
N GLU A 284 14.60 7.41 20.13
CA GLU A 284 15.58 8.00 21.04
C GLU A 284 15.48 9.54 21.06
N ILE A 285 15.25 10.15 19.89
CA ILE A 285 15.03 11.59 19.79
C ILE A 285 13.79 12.00 20.57
N VAL A 286 12.68 11.31 20.38
CA VAL A 286 11.39 11.60 21.05
C VAL A 286 11.52 11.38 22.56
N LYS A 287 12.14 10.29 23.02
CA LYS A 287 12.41 10.03 24.44
C LYS A 287 13.21 11.16 25.12
N ALA A 288 14.08 11.83 24.39
CA ALA A 288 14.92 12.90 24.89
C ALA A 288 14.26 14.29 24.85
N LEU A 289 13.08 14.45 24.24
CA LEU A 289 12.40 15.74 24.16
C LEU A 289 12.03 16.26 25.56
N PRO A 290 12.48 17.48 25.93
CA PRO A 290 12.22 18.05 27.28
C PRO A 290 10.73 18.14 27.60
N THR A 291 9.89 18.43 26.60
CA THR A 291 8.44 18.58 26.77
C THR A 291 7.73 17.27 27.15
N LEU A 292 8.33 16.12 26.81
CA LEU A 292 7.71 14.80 27.05
C LEU A 292 8.16 14.10 28.33
N GLN A 293 9.11 14.67 29.07
CA GLN A 293 9.72 13.99 30.23
C GLN A 293 8.70 13.64 31.34
N ASN A 294 7.60 14.37 31.43
CA ASN A 294 6.55 14.12 32.42
C ASN A 294 5.38 13.26 31.91
N THR A 295 5.43 12.84 30.68
CA THR A 295 4.41 11.94 30.08
C THR A 295 4.59 10.49 30.52
N ASP A 296 3.50 9.72 30.51
CA ASP A 296 3.52 8.31 30.89
C ASP A 296 4.35 7.46 29.94
N VAL A 297 4.33 7.77 28.65
CA VAL A 297 5.11 7.02 27.64
C VAL A 297 6.61 7.12 27.86
N VAL A 298 7.11 8.27 28.32
CA VAL A 298 8.54 8.42 28.68
C VAL A 298 8.83 7.79 30.03
N LYS A 299 8.05 8.08 31.06
CA LYS A 299 8.26 7.56 32.40
C LYS A 299 8.24 6.04 32.49
N ASN A 300 7.39 5.40 31.68
CA ASN A 300 7.19 3.97 31.68
C ASN A 300 7.95 3.25 30.54
N ASP A 301 8.77 3.99 29.79
CA ASP A 301 9.54 3.48 28.65
C ASP A 301 8.67 2.74 27.62
N ARG A 302 7.55 3.37 27.23
CA ARG A 302 6.58 2.82 26.28
C ARG A 302 6.57 3.57 24.94
N ILE A 303 7.73 3.94 24.46
CA ILE A 303 7.95 4.49 23.11
C ILE A 303 8.67 3.42 22.31
N PHE A 304 8.01 2.92 21.26
CA PHE A 304 8.50 1.82 20.44
C PHE A 304 8.76 2.31 19.02
N GLU A 305 9.96 2.09 18.54
CA GLU A 305 10.35 2.43 17.19
C GLU A 305 9.87 1.36 16.21
N LEU A 306 9.25 1.81 15.12
CA LEU A 306 8.90 0.99 13.98
C LEU A 306 9.67 1.46 12.74
N SER A 307 9.80 0.58 11.75
CA SER A 307 10.62 0.83 10.57
C SER A 307 10.12 2.00 9.72
N PRO A 308 11.01 2.71 9.00
CA PRO A 308 10.66 3.86 8.16
C PRO A 308 9.65 3.54 7.06
N GLU A 309 9.61 2.32 6.55
CA GLU A 309 8.67 1.87 5.52
C GLU A 309 7.20 2.04 5.90
N LEU A 310 6.89 2.12 7.20
CA LEU A 310 5.53 2.37 7.68
C LEU A 310 5.08 3.82 7.50
N PHE A 311 5.94 4.67 6.98
CA PHE A 311 5.57 6.00 6.50
C PHE A 311 4.46 5.94 5.45
N ARG A 312 4.46 4.90 4.60
CA ARG A 312 3.45 4.69 3.56
C ARG A 312 2.96 3.25 3.59
N ILE A 313 1.65 3.09 3.73
CA ILE A 313 1.03 1.78 3.85
C ILE A 313 0.51 1.28 2.50
N ASP A 314 1.06 0.17 2.07
CA ASP A 314 0.55 -0.76 1.06
C ASP A 314 0.39 -2.14 1.72
N TYR A 315 0.07 -3.17 0.94
CA TYR A 315 -0.02 -4.55 1.46
C TYR A 315 1.25 -4.98 2.21
N TYR A 316 2.43 -4.71 1.64
CA TYR A 316 3.71 -5.17 2.21
C TYR A 316 4.03 -4.46 3.53
N SER A 317 3.87 -3.15 3.59
CA SER A 317 4.11 -2.41 4.82
C SER A 317 3.02 -2.65 5.87
N ALA A 318 1.77 -2.93 5.47
CA ALA A 318 0.73 -3.37 6.40
C ALA A 318 1.11 -4.69 7.08
N MET A 319 1.56 -5.68 6.31
CA MET A 319 2.04 -6.95 6.85
C MET A 319 3.27 -6.77 7.73
N SER A 320 4.22 -5.94 7.31
CA SER A 320 5.42 -5.59 8.10
C SER A 320 5.05 -4.94 9.43
N MET A 321 4.08 -4.05 9.46
CA MET A 321 3.62 -3.42 10.72
C MET A 321 3.06 -4.47 11.69
N LEU A 322 2.27 -5.41 11.19
CA LEU A 322 1.75 -6.51 12.01
C LEU A 322 2.88 -7.37 12.58
N ASP A 323 3.86 -7.72 11.75
CA ASP A 323 5.03 -8.52 12.17
C ASP A 323 5.85 -7.81 13.25
N GLN A 324 6.10 -6.52 13.08
CA GLN A 324 6.85 -5.71 14.04
C GLN A 324 6.13 -5.57 15.38
N ILE A 325 4.80 -5.39 15.37
CA ILE A 325 3.99 -5.32 16.59
C ILE A 325 4.00 -6.68 17.30
N GLU A 326 3.87 -7.78 16.57
CA GLU A 326 3.98 -9.12 17.16
C GLU A 326 5.34 -9.34 17.79
N GLU A 327 6.44 -8.98 17.11
CA GLU A 327 7.80 -9.13 17.65
C GLU A 327 7.98 -8.35 18.96
N LEU A 328 7.43 -7.12 19.05
CA LEU A 328 7.53 -6.29 20.24
C LEU A 328 6.69 -6.80 21.42
N PHE A 329 5.56 -7.45 21.17
CA PHE A 329 4.57 -7.77 22.20
C PHE A 329 4.21 -9.26 22.26
N ALA A 330 4.98 -10.15 21.66
CA ALA A 330 4.74 -11.60 21.75
C ALA A 330 4.63 -12.08 23.21
N LYS A 331 3.67 -13.00 23.47
CA LYS A 331 3.44 -13.61 24.81
C LYS A 331 4.58 -14.48 25.23
#